data_5899f55962ad17362aa172b3de6cab40
#
_entry.id   5899f55962ad17362aa172b3de6cab40
#
_cell.length_a   1.000
_cell.length_b   1.000
_cell.length_c   1.000
_cell.angle_alpha   90.00
_cell.angle_beta   90.00
_cell.angle_gamma   90.00
#
_symmetry.space_group_name_H-M   'P 1'
#
loop_
_entity.id
_entity.type
_entity.pdbx_description
1 polymer ?
#
loop_
_entity_poly.entity_id
_entity_poly.type
_entity_poly.pdbx_seq_one_letter_code
_entity_poly.pdbx_strand_id
1 'polypeptide(L)'
;MSGKSIFIQAIGLFGTVLFFLSYQCKNNRTLFRVQFVSYLCYTVHLLMLGAITGGISYVLNTVRSFCLGSRSSFLKGKIMCAALCVMQVAALIFTWDGWRSILPVAANIAATVGGYTYSPKKIRLVGMFVNSPLWIIYDVIIGSWAGILDEIVTEISICLLYTSDAADD
;
A
#
# COMPACT_ATOMS: atom_id res chain seq x y z
N MET A 1 -2.49 -16.93 -21.43
CA MET A 1 -3.27 -16.20 -20.41
C MET A 1 -4.68 -15.99 -20.96
N SER A 2 -5.72 -16.25 -20.17
CA SER A 2 -7.11 -15.94 -20.56
C SER A 2 -7.28 -14.42 -20.65
N GLY A 3 -8.18 -13.90 -21.54
CA GLY A 3 -8.48 -12.48 -21.64
C GLY A 3 -8.91 -11.86 -20.30
N LYS A 4 -9.61 -12.63 -19.45
CA LYS A 4 -9.96 -12.25 -18.08
C LYS A 4 -8.71 -12.01 -17.23
N SER A 5 -7.67 -12.85 -17.34
CA SER A 5 -6.42 -12.67 -16.61
C SER A 5 -5.68 -11.41 -17.03
N ILE A 6 -5.65 -11.10 -18.32
CA ILE A 6 -5.02 -9.87 -18.85
C ILE A 6 -5.74 -8.63 -18.31
N PHE A 7 -7.07 -8.62 -18.29
CA PHE A 7 -7.86 -7.50 -17.77
C PHE A 7 -7.60 -7.27 -16.27
N ILE A 8 -7.53 -8.33 -15.47
CA ILE A 8 -7.21 -8.23 -14.04
C ILE A 8 -5.84 -7.59 -13.83
N GLN A 9 -4.82 -8.06 -14.57
CA GLN A 9 -3.47 -7.51 -14.45
C GLN A 9 -3.39 -6.05 -14.95
N ALA A 10 -4.18 -5.67 -15.97
CA ALA A 10 -4.24 -4.31 -16.46
C ALA A 10 -4.79 -3.33 -15.40
N ILE A 11 -5.79 -3.74 -14.61
CA ILE A 11 -6.29 -2.93 -13.48
C ILE A 11 -5.19 -2.72 -12.43
N GLY A 12 -4.46 -3.78 -12.10
CA GLY A 12 -3.32 -3.70 -11.17
C GLY A 12 -2.24 -2.75 -11.69
N LEU A 13 -1.81 -2.90 -12.96
CA LEU A 13 -0.81 -2.03 -13.59
C LEU A 13 -1.24 -0.56 -13.62
N PHE A 14 -2.51 -0.26 -13.85
CA PHE A 14 -3.02 1.10 -13.75
C PHE A 14 -2.87 1.64 -12.32
N GLY A 15 -3.16 0.81 -11.31
CA GLY A 15 -2.89 1.12 -9.91
C GLY A 15 -1.41 1.41 -9.66
N THR A 16 -0.48 0.61 -10.22
CA THR A 16 0.98 0.82 -10.14
C THR A 16 1.40 2.20 -10.65
N VAL A 17 0.91 2.58 -11.84
CA VAL A 17 1.22 3.90 -12.42
C VAL A 17 0.78 5.03 -11.49
N LEU A 18 -0.43 4.94 -10.94
CA LEU A 18 -0.92 5.93 -9.97
C LEU A 18 -0.10 5.94 -8.68
N PHE A 19 0.31 4.77 -8.19
CA PHE A 19 1.11 4.65 -6.99
C PHE A 19 2.49 5.28 -7.17
N PHE A 20 3.16 4.98 -8.29
CA PHE A 20 4.41 5.63 -8.68
C PHE A 20 4.28 7.15 -8.74
N LEU A 21 3.26 7.67 -9.41
CA LEU A 21 3.01 9.11 -9.49
C LEU A 21 2.77 9.73 -8.11
N SER A 22 2.21 8.99 -7.16
CA SER A 22 1.99 9.47 -5.81
C SER A 22 3.30 9.82 -5.09
N TYR A 23 4.34 9.03 -5.25
CA TYR A 23 5.64 9.27 -4.63
C TYR A 23 6.39 10.47 -5.22
N GLN A 24 6.04 10.89 -6.44
CA GLN A 24 6.58 12.12 -7.06
C GLN A 24 5.91 13.38 -6.51
N CYS A 25 4.82 13.25 -5.75
CA CYS A 25 4.14 14.40 -5.17
C CYS A 25 4.93 14.99 -3.99
N LYS A 26 5.29 16.29 -4.08
CA LYS A 26 5.99 17.02 -3.00
C LYS A 26 5.12 17.20 -1.75
N ASN A 27 3.79 17.22 -1.90
CA ASN A 27 2.85 17.47 -0.81
C ASN A 27 2.20 16.16 -0.34
N ASN A 28 2.36 15.82 0.95
CA ASN A 28 1.79 14.62 1.55
C ASN A 28 0.28 14.47 1.33
N ARG A 29 -0.48 15.57 1.29
CA ARG A 29 -1.92 15.51 1.03
C ARG A 29 -2.22 15.01 -0.39
N THR A 30 -1.51 15.53 -1.39
CA THR A 30 -1.66 15.10 -2.79
C THR A 30 -1.19 13.67 -2.94
N LEU A 31 -0.07 13.29 -2.32
CA LEU A 31 0.42 11.91 -2.25
C LEU A 31 -0.69 10.97 -1.77
N PHE A 32 -1.29 11.21 -0.61
CA PHE A 32 -2.32 10.32 -0.07
C PHE A 32 -3.62 10.31 -0.89
N ARG A 33 -3.96 11.39 -1.61
CA ARG A 33 -5.13 11.41 -2.51
C ARG A 33 -4.90 10.54 -3.75
N VAL A 34 -3.72 10.60 -4.33
CA VAL A 34 -3.37 9.75 -5.47
C VAL A 34 -3.29 8.28 -5.04
N GLN A 35 -2.67 8.00 -3.88
CA GLN A 35 -2.66 6.66 -3.29
C GLN A 35 -4.07 6.11 -3.01
N PHE A 36 -5.01 6.95 -2.60
CA PHE A 36 -6.40 6.55 -2.40
C PHE A 36 -6.99 5.90 -3.67
N VAL A 37 -6.80 6.53 -4.83
CA VAL A 37 -7.30 5.98 -6.11
C VAL A 37 -6.54 4.72 -6.51
N SER A 38 -5.22 4.70 -6.33
CA SER A 38 -4.40 3.52 -6.60
C SER A 38 -4.85 2.33 -5.75
N TYR A 39 -5.06 2.51 -4.46
CA TYR A 39 -5.51 1.43 -3.57
C TYR A 39 -6.91 0.92 -3.91
N LEU A 40 -7.81 1.74 -4.45
CA LEU A 40 -9.07 1.26 -4.99
C LEU A 40 -8.85 0.31 -6.18
N CYS A 41 -7.95 0.65 -7.09
CA CYS A 41 -7.59 -0.22 -8.21
C CYS A 41 -7.02 -1.55 -7.73
N TYR A 42 -6.10 -1.53 -6.75
CA TYR A 42 -5.53 -2.73 -6.16
C TYR A 42 -6.54 -3.57 -5.38
N THR A 43 -7.48 -2.93 -4.68
CA THR A 43 -8.60 -3.65 -4.03
C THR A 43 -9.35 -4.50 -5.05
N VAL A 44 -9.75 -3.89 -6.17
CA VAL A 44 -10.47 -4.61 -7.25
C VAL A 44 -9.59 -5.71 -7.84
N HIS A 45 -8.32 -5.41 -8.14
CA HIS A 45 -7.36 -6.36 -8.69
C HIS A 45 -7.21 -7.61 -7.82
N LEU A 46 -6.94 -7.45 -6.52
CA LEU A 46 -6.72 -8.57 -5.59
C LEU A 46 -7.99 -9.38 -5.33
N LEU A 47 -9.14 -8.72 -5.21
CA LEU A 47 -10.41 -9.42 -5.07
C LEU A 47 -10.74 -10.25 -6.32
N MET A 48 -10.45 -9.74 -7.52
CA MET A 48 -10.62 -10.49 -8.77
C MET A 48 -9.63 -11.66 -8.90
N LEU A 49 -8.45 -11.61 -8.26
CA LEU A 49 -7.52 -12.74 -8.13
C LEU A 49 -7.96 -13.77 -7.08
N GLY A 50 -8.99 -13.50 -6.29
CA GLY A 50 -9.42 -14.34 -5.18
C GLY A 50 -8.57 -14.19 -3.91
N ALA A 51 -7.67 -13.20 -3.86
CA ALA A 51 -6.82 -12.89 -2.72
C ALA A 51 -7.59 -12.04 -1.69
N ILE A 52 -8.52 -12.65 -0.96
CA ILE A 52 -9.49 -11.95 -0.11
C ILE A 52 -8.81 -11.12 0.98
N THR A 53 -7.86 -11.72 1.73
CA THR A 53 -7.14 -11.01 2.81
C THR A 53 -6.38 -9.80 2.26
N GLY A 54 -5.68 -9.96 1.13
CA GLY A 54 -4.99 -8.87 0.46
C GLY A 54 -5.96 -7.77 0.01
N GLY A 55 -7.07 -8.14 -0.63
CA GLY A 55 -8.09 -7.19 -1.08
C GLY A 55 -8.69 -6.38 0.07
N ILE A 56 -9.08 -7.02 1.18
CA ILE A 56 -9.61 -6.32 2.36
C ILE A 56 -8.53 -5.44 3.01
N SER A 57 -7.28 -5.89 3.04
CA SER A 57 -6.16 -5.08 3.49
C SER A 57 -5.99 -3.80 2.66
N TYR A 58 -6.20 -3.86 1.33
CA TYR A 58 -6.20 -2.67 0.48
C TYR A 58 -7.43 -1.76 0.67
N VAL A 59 -8.60 -2.31 1.02
CA VAL A 59 -9.75 -1.47 1.46
C VAL A 59 -9.33 -0.63 2.66
N LEU A 60 -8.70 -1.24 3.66
CA LEU A 60 -8.22 -0.52 4.86
C LEU A 60 -7.10 0.48 4.53
N ASN A 61 -6.23 0.19 3.55
CA ASN A 61 -5.25 1.15 3.03
C ASN A 61 -5.91 2.34 2.34
N THR A 62 -7.00 2.11 1.63
CA THR A 62 -7.81 3.17 1.02
C THR A 62 -8.38 4.10 2.11
N VAL A 63 -8.97 3.53 3.17
CA VAL A 63 -9.48 4.30 4.32
C VAL A 63 -8.34 5.05 5.02
N ARG A 64 -7.18 4.41 5.23
CA ARG A 64 -5.99 5.05 5.80
C ARG A 64 -5.56 6.27 4.98
N SER A 65 -5.46 6.13 3.66
CA SER A 65 -5.03 7.21 2.77
C SER A 65 -6.03 8.37 2.77
N PHE A 66 -7.33 8.08 2.84
CA PHE A 66 -8.35 9.09 3.04
C PHE A 66 -8.15 9.84 4.38
N CYS A 67 -7.95 9.11 5.48
CA CYS A 67 -7.71 9.69 6.81
C CYS A 67 -6.48 10.60 6.81
N LEU A 68 -5.36 10.12 6.28
CA LEU A 68 -4.09 10.85 6.23
C LEU A 68 -4.15 12.07 5.29
N GLY A 69 -4.91 11.98 4.18
CA GLY A 69 -5.14 13.08 3.24
C GLY A 69 -6.18 14.11 3.70
N SER A 70 -6.95 13.81 4.76
CA SER A 70 -8.01 14.67 5.29
C SER A 70 -7.46 15.95 5.94
N ARG A 71 -8.35 16.94 6.17
CA ARG A 71 -8.06 18.13 7.00
C ARG A 71 -8.37 17.92 8.49
N SER A 72 -9.12 16.88 8.83
CA SER A 72 -9.57 16.59 10.20
C SER A 72 -8.41 16.14 11.09
N SER A 73 -8.21 16.84 12.21
CA SER A 73 -7.23 16.45 13.24
C SER A 73 -7.57 15.11 13.90
N PHE A 74 -8.86 14.79 14.03
CA PHE A 74 -9.32 13.52 14.57
C PHE A 74 -8.86 12.35 13.72
N LEU A 75 -9.05 12.43 12.39
CA LEU A 75 -8.64 11.38 11.45
C LEU A 75 -7.12 11.20 11.37
N LYS A 76 -6.36 12.21 11.77
CA LYS A 76 -4.90 12.21 11.83
C LYS A 76 -4.33 11.82 13.18
N GLY A 77 -5.19 11.56 14.16
CA GLY A 77 -4.79 11.29 15.52
C GLY A 77 -4.33 9.85 15.77
N LYS A 78 -3.65 9.63 16.90
CA LYS A 78 -3.16 8.32 17.34
C LYS A 78 -4.30 7.30 17.54
N ILE A 79 -5.49 7.76 17.92
CA ILE A 79 -6.68 6.90 18.10
C ILE A 79 -7.08 6.27 16.76
N MET A 80 -7.10 7.07 15.69
CA MET A 80 -7.41 6.56 14.35
C MET A 80 -6.33 5.59 13.85
N CYS A 81 -5.05 5.89 14.12
CA CYS A 81 -3.95 4.96 13.83
C CYS A 81 -4.17 3.61 14.53
N ALA A 82 -4.46 3.61 15.83
CA ALA A 82 -4.73 2.41 16.59
C ALA A 82 -5.97 1.65 16.06
N ALA A 83 -7.06 2.37 15.76
CA ALA A 83 -8.27 1.79 15.19
C ALA A 83 -8.00 1.07 13.85
N LEU A 84 -7.23 1.71 12.96
CA LEU A 84 -6.84 1.09 11.69
C LEU A 84 -5.98 -0.17 11.89
N CYS A 85 -5.04 -0.16 12.83
CA CYS A 85 -4.25 -1.35 13.16
C CYS A 85 -5.12 -2.48 13.72
N VAL A 86 -6.05 -2.16 14.61
CA VAL A 86 -7.01 -3.15 15.14
C VAL A 86 -7.90 -3.71 14.04
N MET A 87 -8.38 -2.88 13.12
CA MET A 87 -9.16 -3.35 11.96
C MET A 87 -8.35 -4.26 11.04
N GLN A 88 -7.05 -4.02 10.85
CA GLN A 88 -6.17 -4.93 10.09
C GLN A 88 -6.05 -6.30 10.77
N VAL A 89 -5.89 -6.33 12.10
CA VAL A 89 -5.86 -7.59 12.86
C VAL A 89 -7.21 -8.31 12.82
N ALA A 90 -8.32 -7.58 12.95
CA ALA A 90 -9.64 -8.15 12.81
C ALA A 90 -9.85 -8.74 11.40
N ALA A 91 -9.47 -8.01 10.35
CA ALA A 91 -9.51 -8.51 8.97
C ALA A 91 -8.72 -9.82 8.82
N LEU A 92 -7.52 -9.92 9.42
CA LEU A 92 -6.73 -11.16 9.43
C LEU A 92 -7.50 -12.33 10.04
N ILE A 93 -8.15 -12.12 11.19
CA ILE A 93 -8.89 -13.18 11.89
C ILE A 93 -10.06 -13.68 11.03
N PHE A 94 -10.82 -12.76 10.41
CA PHE A 94 -12.00 -13.10 9.62
C PHE A 94 -11.68 -13.65 8.22
N THR A 95 -10.51 -13.35 7.68
CA THR A 95 -10.13 -13.75 6.30
C THR A 95 -8.94 -14.70 6.28
N TRP A 96 -8.68 -15.38 7.40
CA TRP A 96 -7.54 -16.27 7.54
C TRP A 96 -7.52 -17.36 6.46
N ASP A 97 -6.46 -17.36 5.65
CA ASP A 97 -6.20 -18.34 4.60
C ASP A 97 -4.75 -18.84 4.69
N GLY A 98 -4.38 -19.30 5.87
CA GLY A 98 -3.04 -19.77 6.18
C GLY A 98 -2.05 -18.63 6.48
N TRP A 99 -0.80 -18.99 6.70
CA TRP A 99 0.27 -18.08 7.13
C TRP A 99 0.50 -16.89 6.17
N ARG A 100 0.22 -17.07 4.88
CA ARG A 100 0.33 -16.02 3.86
C ARG A 100 -0.54 -14.80 4.15
N SER A 101 -1.66 -14.98 4.88
CA SER A 101 -2.53 -13.88 5.28
C SER A 101 -1.88 -12.90 6.27
N ILE A 102 -0.82 -13.33 6.97
CA ILE A 102 -0.07 -12.46 7.89
C ILE A 102 0.70 -11.38 7.13
N LEU A 103 1.20 -11.70 5.94
CA LEU A 103 2.10 -10.83 5.18
C LEU A 103 1.48 -9.45 4.86
N PRO A 104 0.29 -9.37 4.18
CA PRO A 104 -0.33 -8.08 3.85
C PRO A 104 -0.74 -7.32 5.10
N VAL A 105 -1.15 -8.01 6.17
CA VAL A 105 -1.57 -7.36 7.42
C VAL A 105 -0.38 -6.76 8.15
N ALA A 106 0.73 -7.50 8.29
CA ALA A 106 1.96 -6.98 8.91
C ALA A 106 2.53 -5.78 8.12
N ALA A 107 2.57 -5.89 6.78
CA ALA A 107 2.97 -4.81 5.90
C ALA A 107 2.13 -3.55 6.13
N ASN A 108 0.82 -3.70 6.18
CA ASN A 108 -0.12 -2.58 6.32
C ASN A 108 -0.12 -1.96 7.72
N ILE A 109 0.08 -2.75 8.77
CA ILE A 109 0.27 -2.21 10.12
C ILE A 109 1.53 -1.34 10.16
N ALA A 110 2.65 -1.84 9.65
CA ALA A 110 3.89 -1.08 9.57
C ALA A 110 3.71 0.22 8.76
N ALA A 111 3.09 0.15 7.57
CA ALA A 111 2.81 1.30 6.74
C ALA A 111 1.83 2.30 7.40
N THR A 112 0.87 1.81 8.20
CA THR A 112 -0.05 2.66 8.96
C THR A 112 0.72 3.43 10.04
N VAL A 113 1.48 2.75 10.87
CA VAL A 113 2.30 3.37 11.91
C VAL A 113 3.29 4.37 11.29
N GLY A 114 3.99 3.97 10.21
CA GLY A 114 4.88 4.85 9.45
C GLY A 114 4.18 6.11 8.93
N GLY A 115 3.01 5.95 8.30
CA GLY A 115 2.21 7.05 7.76
C GLY A 115 1.77 8.07 8.80
N TYR A 116 1.35 7.60 9.96
CA TYR A 116 0.93 8.46 11.08
C TYR A 116 2.08 9.18 11.81
N THR A 117 3.33 8.92 11.43
CA THR A 117 4.45 9.77 11.87
C THR A 117 4.52 11.09 11.12
N TYR A 118 3.86 11.22 9.97
CA TYR A 118 3.94 12.36 9.04
C TYR A 118 5.37 12.74 8.62
N SER A 119 6.35 11.88 8.89
CA SER A 119 7.75 12.07 8.50
C SER A 119 7.99 11.39 7.15
N PRO A 120 8.29 12.15 6.07
CA PRO A 120 8.57 11.56 4.76
C PRO A 120 9.67 10.49 4.80
N LYS A 121 10.73 10.75 5.58
CA LYS A 121 11.84 9.81 5.76
C LYS A 121 11.37 8.48 6.38
N LYS A 122 10.57 8.53 7.45
CA LYS A 122 10.06 7.32 8.12
C LYS A 122 9.07 6.56 7.24
N ILE A 123 8.19 7.27 6.52
CA ILE A 123 7.24 6.66 5.57
C ILE A 123 8.00 5.85 4.51
N ARG A 124 9.04 6.45 3.91
CA ARG A 124 9.85 5.79 2.89
C ARG A 124 10.65 4.61 3.44
N LEU A 125 11.31 4.76 4.61
CA LEU A 125 12.06 3.67 5.24
C LEU A 125 11.17 2.46 5.57
N VAL A 126 9.99 2.71 6.16
CA VAL A 126 9.04 1.63 6.44
C VAL A 126 8.51 1.02 5.14
N GLY A 127 8.25 1.83 4.12
CA GLY A 127 7.92 1.37 2.78
C GLY A 127 8.94 0.36 2.26
N MET A 128 10.19 0.81 2.14
CA MET A 128 11.29 0.07 1.54
C MET A 128 11.68 -1.20 2.33
N PHE A 129 11.86 -1.10 3.66
CA PHE A 129 12.45 -2.20 4.43
C PHE A 129 11.43 -3.15 5.04
N VAL A 130 10.17 -2.78 5.11
CA VAL A 130 9.14 -3.62 5.75
C VAL A 130 7.95 -3.87 4.82
N ASN A 131 7.33 -2.82 4.31
CA ASN A 131 6.10 -2.95 3.53
C ASN A 131 6.32 -3.69 2.20
N SER A 132 7.21 -3.19 1.36
CA SER A 132 7.47 -3.77 0.03
C SER A 132 7.98 -5.20 0.08
N PRO A 133 8.96 -5.59 0.93
CA PRO A 133 9.38 -6.98 0.98
C PRO A 133 8.26 -7.96 1.36
N LEU A 134 7.39 -7.58 2.30
CA LEU A 134 6.27 -8.42 2.70
C LEU A 134 5.22 -8.54 1.59
N TRP A 135 4.94 -7.45 0.85
CA TRP A 135 4.03 -7.48 -0.29
C TRP A 135 4.60 -8.27 -1.46
N ILE A 136 5.90 -8.12 -1.80
CA ILE A 136 6.54 -8.92 -2.86
C ILE A 136 6.37 -10.42 -2.58
N ILE A 137 6.65 -10.86 -1.34
CA ILE A 137 6.49 -12.28 -0.97
C ILE A 137 5.03 -12.70 -1.15
N TYR A 138 4.08 -11.89 -0.69
CA TYR A 138 2.66 -12.19 -0.85
C TYR A 138 2.23 -12.27 -2.31
N ASP A 139 2.62 -11.28 -3.13
CA ASP A 139 2.26 -11.19 -4.54
C ASP A 139 2.85 -12.33 -5.38
N VAL A 140 4.06 -12.80 -5.04
CA VAL A 140 4.64 -14.02 -5.64
C VAL A 140 3.76 -15.23 -5.34
N ILE A 141 3.31 -15.39 -4.09
CA ILE A 141 2.50 -16.53 -3.68
C ILE A 141 1.14 -16.55 -4.37
N ILE A 142 0.50 -15.39 -4.53
CA ILE A 142 -0.84 -15.28 -5.16
C ILE A 142 -0.80 -15.11 -6.69
N GLY A 143 0.40 -14.96 -7.28
CA GLY A 143 0.58 -14.75 -8.73
C GLY A 143 0.16 -13.36 -9.22
N SER A 144 0.27 -12.33 -8.39
CA SER A 144 -0.01 -10.93 -8.74
C SER A 144 1.20 -10.27 -9.41
N TRP A 145 1.36 -10.44 -10.71
CA TRP A 145 2.46 -9.81 -11.46
C TRP A 145 2.43 -8.28 -11.40
N ALA A 146 1.24 -7.69 -11.41
CA ALA A 146 1.07 -6.25 -11.27
C ALA A 146 1.58 -5.77 -9.90
N GLY A 147 1.28 -6.51 -8.81
CA GLY A 147 1.78 -6.21 -7.48
C GLY A 147 3.30 -6.30 -7.38
N ILE A 148 3.91 -7.36 -7.92
CA ILE A 148 5.37 -7.49 -7.95
C ILE A 148 6.02 -6.29 -8.67
N LEU A 149 5.48 -5.89 -9.81
CA LEU A 149 5.97 -4.73 -10.55
C LEU A 149 5.78 -3.43 -9.76
N ASP A 150 4.65 -3.28 -9.05
CA ASP A 150 4.39 -2.13 -8.20
C ASP A 150 5.46 -1.95 -7.12
N GLU A 151 5.76 -3.01 -6.41
CA GLU A 151 6.75 -2.97 -5.34
C GLU A 151 8.16 -2.68 -5.88
N ILE A 152 8.56 -3.29 -7.00
CA ILE A 152 9.85 -3.01 -7.64
C ILE A 152 9.95 -1.54 -8.09
N VAL A 153 8.92 -1.02 -8.74
CA VAL A 153 8.87 0.38 -9.20
C VAL A 153 8.88 1.34 -8.01
N THR A 154 8.17 1.01 -6.95
CA THR A 154 8.15 1.78 -5.70
C THR A 154 9.53 1.85 -5.06
N GLU A 155 10.23 0.72 -4.93
CA GLU A 155 11.60 0.66 -4.40
C GLU A 155 12.57 1.51 -5.21
N ILE A 156 12.56 1.38 -6.54
CA ILE A 156 13.38 2.20 -7.44
C ILE A 156 13.05 3.69 -7.24
N SER A 157 11.78 4.06 -7.17
CA SER A 157 11.36 5.45 -6.97
C SER A 157 11.85 6.03 -5.64
N ILE A 158 11.78 5.25 -4.56
CA ILE A 158 12.28 5.67 -3.26
C ILE A 158 13.80 5.84 -3.28
N CYS A 159 14.55 4.90 -3.90
CA CYS A 159 16.00 4.98 -4.04
C CYS A 159 16.43 6.22 -4.82
N LEU A 160 15.76 6.53 -5.94
CA LEU A 160 16.06 7.71 -6.75
C LEU A 160 15.84 9.01 -5.97
N LEU A 161 14.79 9.10 -5.17
CA LEU A 161 14.53 10.26 -4.32
C LEU A 161 15.59 10.43 -3.22
N TYR A 162 16.06 9.32 -2.62
CA TYR A 162 17.15 9.38 -1.63
C TYR A 162 18.47 9.85 -2.22
N THR A 163 18.80 9.43 -3.44
CA THR A 163 20.03 9.86 -4.11
C THR A 163 19.98 11.33 -4.54
N SER A 164 18.82 11.83 -4.93
CA SER A 164 18.62 13.25 -5.27
C SER A 164 18.73 14.13 -4.03
N ASP A 165 18.04 13.77 -2.93
CA ASP A 165 18.10 14.54 -1.68
C ASP A 165 19.51 14.58 -1.09
N ALA A 166 20.33 13.51 -1.28
CA ALA A 166 21.72 13.46 -0.83
C ALA A 166 22.72 14.21 -1.72
N ALA A 167 22.32 14.57 -2.94
CA ALA A 167 23.16 15.36 -3.86
C ALA A 167 22.94 16.88 -3.69
N ASP A 168 21.86 17.28 -3.03
CA ASP A 168 21.50 18.69 -2.77
C ASP A 168 21.96 19.17 -1.37
N ASP A 169 22.50 18.27 -0.52
CA ASP A 169 23.16 18.56 0.77
C ASP A 169 24.69 18.64 0.60
#